data_cb03e64768fc1479c8fc0e44ed5c03da
#
_entry.id   cb03e64768fc1479c8fc0e44ed5c03da
#
_cell.length_a   1.000
_cell.length_b   1.000
_cell.length_c   1.000
_cell.angle_alpha   90.00
_cell.angle_beta   90.00
_cell.angle_gamma   90.00
#
_symmetry.space_group_name_H-M   'P 1'
#
loop_
_entity.id
_entity.type
_entity.pdbx_description
1 polymer ?
#
loop_
_entity_poly.entity_id
_entity_poly.type
_entity_poly.pdbx_seq_one_letter_code
_entity_poly.pdbx_strand_id
1 'polypeptide(L)'
;GKGRIDFNPNKISQFLAGSMKNFIHDLFLEPHFSRADIACDIIDVPDDFITQYRVVDPVSFKPIYGRSGKLETAYWGSRASERQIRMYNKKLEQERKRKVVPKEIDTWWRLELQLRRGKATDWHAMVHESLDSFASPHYLPEDVKVTDRMMITALITEHSYWGQIHRNSKYKYRELLKQESQNDELTNHLRETFSESADDLKRELDTWLQGLDVTEVGAE
;
A
#
# COMPACT_ATOMS: atom_id res chain seq x y z
N GLY A 1 27.07 15.29 11.88
CA GLY A 1 26.75 14.97 10.46
C GLY A 1 25.45 14.19 10.38
N LYS A 2 24.83 14.12 9.20
CA LYS A 2 23.62 13.29 8.98
C LYS A 2 24.09 11.94 8.44
N GLY A 3 23.75 10.85 9.15
CA GLY A 3 23.96 9.47 8.70
C GLY A 3 22.66 8.82 8.24
N ARG A 4 22.75 7.78 7.42
CA ARG A 4 21.59 6.96 7.01
C ARG A 4 21.98 5.49 6.98
N ILE A 5 21.11 4.65 7.54
CA ILE A 5 21.18 3.20 7.40
C ILE A 5 19.94 2.76 6.62
N ASP A 6 20.13 1.88 5.63
CA ASP A 6 19.04 1.29 4.82
C ASP A 6 19.06 -0.22 5.02
N PHE A 7 18.01 -0.77 5.62
CA PHE A 7 17.89 -2.20 5.90
C PHE A 7 16.43 -2.64 5.87
N ASN A 8 16.22 -3.94 5.77
CA ASN A 8 14.90 -4.54 5.88
C ASN A 8 14.83 -5.35 7.19
N PRO A 9 14.02 -4.92 8.19
CA PRO A 9 13.91 -5.61 9.48
C PRO A 9 13.59 -7.09 9.35
N ASN A 10 12.71 -7.44 8.40
CA ASN A 10 12.28 -8.83 8.17
C ASN A 10 13.40 -9.76 7.64
N LYS A 11 14.57 -9.21 7.27
CA LYS A 11 15.75 -9.98 6.86
C LYS A 11 16.79 -10.10 7.95
N ILE A 12 16.60 -9.44 9.09
CA ILE A 12 17.49 -9.53 10.24
C ILE A 12 16.98 -10.67 11.11
N SER A 13 17.85 -11.61 11.44
CA SER A 13 17.47 -12.71 12.36
C SER A 13 17.10 -12.13 13.73
N GLN A 14 16.19 -12.79 14.44
CA GLN A 14 15.80 -12.37 15.79
C GLN A 14 17.01 -12.25 16.74
N PHE A 15 17.99 -13.13 16.58
CA PHE A 15 19.24 -13.10 17.34
C PHE A 15 20.05 -11.81 17.14
N LEU A 16 20.07 -11.25 15.92
CA LEU A 16 20.81 -10.02 15.60
C LEU A 16 19.96 -8.75 15.77
N ALA A 17 18.66 -8.88 15.90
CA ALA A 17 17.75 -7.74 15.95
C ALA A 17 18.04 -6.82 17.15
N GLY A 18 18.25 -7.39 18.35
CA GLY A 18 18.61 -6.63 19.54
C GLY A 18 19.90 -5.85 19.39
N SER A 19 20.97 -6.51 18.94
CA SER A 19 22.27 -5.84 18.71
C SER A 19 22.18 -4.74 17.66
N MET A 20 21.36 -4.94 16.61
CA MET A 20 21.19 -3.94 15.56
C MET A 20 20.38 -2.73 16.04
N LYS A 21 19.36 -2.94 16.87
CA LYS A 21 18.59 -1.85 17.50
C LYS A 21 19.48 -1.00 18.39
N ASN A 22 20.29 -1.61 19.26
CA ASN A 22 21.24 -0.90 20.12
C ASN A 22 22.27 -0.14 19.28
N PHE A 23 22.83 -0.76 18.25
CA PHE A 23 23.78 -0.08 17.33
C PHE A 23 23.17 1.16 16.68
N ILE A 24 21.90 1.11 16.24
CA ILE A 24 21.23 2.27 15.65
C ILE A 24 21.07 3.38 16.70
N HIS A 25 20.67 3.02 17.92
CA HIS A 25 20.49 3.97 19.01
C HIS A 25 21.80 4.61 19.43
N ASP A 26 22.89 3.84 19.50
CA ASP A 26 24.23 4.35 19.85
C ASP A 26 24.82 5.26 18.75
N LEU A 27 24.47 5.00 17.48
CA LEU A 27 24.99 5.73 16.35
C LEU A 27 24.27 7.06 16.09
N PHE A 28 22.97 7.13 16.39
CA PHE A 28 22.12 8.30 16.12
C PHE A 28 21.56 8.88 17.42
N LEU A 29 21.71 10.20 17.60
CA LEU A 29 21.15 10.92 18.76
C LEU A 29 19.60 10.95 18.72
N GLU A 30 19.04 11.13 17.52
CA GLU A 30 17.59 11.22 17.29
C GLU A 30 17.26 10.40 16.02
N PRO A 31 17.20 9.07 16.13
CA PRO A 31 16.90 8.25 14.98
C PRO A 31 15.45 8.44 14.54
N HIS A 32 15.23 8.51 13.23
CA HIS A 32 13.90 8.58 12.66
C HIS A 32 13.83 7.84 11.33
N PHE A 33 12.67 7.36 10.96
CA PHE A 33 12.47 6.74 9.67
C PHE A 33 12.39 7.78 8.56
N SER A 34 13.27 7.66 7.56
CA SER A 34 13.19 8.43 6.31
C SER A 34 12.43 7.69 5.20
N ARG A 35 12.11 6.41 5.43
CA ARG A 35 11.31 5.55 4.55
C ARG A 35 10.60 4.49 5.37
N ALA A 36 9.33 4.27 5.05
CA ALA A 36 8.52 3.14 5.53
C ALA A 36 7.84 2.47 4.33
N ASP A 37 7.93 1.15 4.25
CA ASP A 37 7.25 0.35 3.24
C ASP A 37 6.22 -0.53 3.98
N ILE A 38 4.93 -0.20 3.83
CA ILE A 38 3.83 -0.94 4.45
C ILE A 38 3.18 -1.81 3.38
N ALA A 39 2.96 -3.08 3.66
CA ALA A 39 2.43 -4.03 2.70
C ALA A 39 1.26 -4.82 3.27
N CYS A 40 0.22 -5.00 2.45
CA CYS A 40 -0.90 -5.91 2.70
C CYS A 40 -0.95 -6.97 1.61
N ASP A 41 -1.14 -8.23 2.01
CA ASP A 41 -1.41 -9.33 1.09
C ASP A 41 -2.92 -9.44 0.85
N ILE A 42 -3.29 -9.57 -0.42
CA ILE A 42 -4.66 -9.75 -0.89
C ILE A 42 -4.73 -11.15 -1.48
N ILE A 43 -5.43 -12.04 -0.79
CA ILE A 43 -5.48 -13.47 -1.12
C ILE A 43 -6.88 -13.82 -1.58
N ASP A 44 -6.96 -14.66 -2.62
CA ASP A 44 -8.19 -15.24 -3.19
C ASP A 44 -9.23 -14.20 -3.66
N VAL A 45 -8.77 -12.99 -3.96
CA VAL A 45 -9.57 -12.00 -4.70
C VAL A 45 -9.35 -12.21 -6.20
N PRO A 46 -10.41 -12.32 -7.01
CA PRO A 46 -10.29 -12.57 -8.44
C PRO A 46 -9.44 -11.54 -9.18
N ASP A 47 -8.64 -12.00 -10.14
CA ASP A 47 -7.73 -11.14 -10.94
C ASP A 47 -8.47 -10.04 -11.69
N ASP A 48 -9.67 -10.31 -12.20
CA ASP A 48 -10.49 -9.33 -12.92
C ASP A 48 -10.96 -8.20 -12.01
N PHE A 49 -11.30 -8.49 -10.73
CA PHE A 49 -11.58 -7.48 -9.73
C PHE A 49 -10.35 -6.61 -9.47
N ILE A 50 -9.20 -7.23 -9.17
CA ILE A 50 -7.95 -6.52 -8.88
C ILE A 50 -7.52 -5.62 -10.06
N THR A 51 -7.72 -6.07 -11.30
CA THR A 51 -7.39 -5.26 -12.48
C THR A 51 -8.26 -4.01 -12.63
N GLN A 52 -9.39 -3.93 -11.97
CA GLN A 52 -10.30 -2.78 -11.97
C GLN A 52 -10.22 -1.95 -10.68
N TYR A 53 -9.55 -2.45 -9.64
CA TYR A 53 -9.30 -1.74 -8.39
C TYR A 53 -8.20 -0.71 -8.57
N ARG A 54 -8.53 0.59 -8.51
CA ARG A 54 -7.67 1.70 -8.93
C ARG A 54 -7.67 2.85 -7.95
N VAL A 55 -6.54 3.55 -7.88
CA VAL A 55 -6.48 4.87 -7.24
C VAL A 55 -7.24 5.86 -8.12
N VAL A 56 -8.13 6.63 -7.52
CA VAL A 56 -8.93 7.65 -8.18
C VAL A 56 -8.07 8.85 -8.56
N ASP A 57 -8.11 9.26 -9.82
CA ASP A 57 -7.41 10.42 -10.39
C ASP A 57 -5.96 10.58 -9.87
N PRO A 58 -5.10 9.58 -10.05
CA PRO A 58 -3.74 9.63 -9.55
C PRO A 58 -2.90 10.63 -10.37
N VAL A 59 -1.89 11.21 -9.72
CA VAL A 59 -0.92 12.11 -10.39
C VAL A 59 -0.18 11.39 -11.53
N SER A 60 0.08 10.09 -11.34
CA SER A 60 0.65 9.23 -12.37
C SER A 60 0.22 7.79 -12.16
N PHE A 61 0.04 7.08 -13.28
CA PHE A 61 -0.28 5.66 -13.31
C PHE A 61 0.63 4.95 -14.30
N LYS A 62 1.25 3.85 -13.87
CA LYS A 62 2.13 3.04 -14.72
C LYS A 62 1.80 1.56 -14.53
N PRO A 63 0.98 0.96 -15.42
CA PRO A 63 0.77 -0.47 -15.46
C PRO A 63 1.95 -1.19 -16.12
N ILE A 64 2.23 -2.41 -15.67
CA ILE A 64 3.16 -3.34 -16.30
C ILE A 64 2.40 -4.62 -16.61
N TYR A 65 2.33 -4.94 -17.87
CA TYR A 65 1.69 -6.15 -18.37
C TYR A 65 2.74 -7.22 -18.65
N GLY A 66 2.42 -8.46 -18.33
CA GLY A 66 3.23 -9.60 -18.68
C GLY A 66 3.12 -9.98 -20.16
N ARG A 67 3.89 -11.00 -20.55
CA ARG A 67 3.87 -11.53 -21.94
C ARG A 67 2.48 -12.03 -22.36
N SER A 68 1.66 -12.46 -21.40
CA SER A 68 0.27 -12.90 -21.63
C SER A 68 -0.72 -11.76 -21.87
N GLY A 69 -0.29 -10.49 -21.80
CA GLY A 69 -1.17 -9.33 -21.82
C GLY A 69 -1.91 -9.07 -20.50
N LYS A 70 -1.71 -9.91 -19.48
CA LYS A 70 -2.31 -9.70 -18.16
C LYS A 70 -1.51 -8.68 -17.34
N LEU A 71 -2.21 -7.87 -16.52
CA LEU A 71 -1.58 -6.98 -15.57
C LEU A 71 -0.76 -7.79 -14.56
N GLU A 72 0.49 -7.42 -14.35
CA GLU A 72 1.36 -8.03 -13.34
C GLU A 72 1.71 -7.05 -12.22
N THR A 73 1.81 -5.76 -12.54
CA THR A 73 2.13 -4.70 -11.56
C THR A 73 1.48 -3.39 -11.98
N ALA A 74 0.98 -2.66 -11.02
CA ALA A 74 0.50 -1.29 -11.18
C ALA A 74 1.21 -0.37 -10.19
N TYR A 75 1.64 0.81 -10.65
CA TYR A 75 2.22 1.87 -9.83
C TYR A 75 1.37 3.12 -9.91
N TRP A 76 1.12 3.75 -8.77
CA TRP A 76 0.53 5.08 -8.66
C TRP A 76 1.49 5.99 -7.90
N GLY A 77 1.73 7.18 -8.45
CA GLY A 77 2.78 8.08 -7.98
C GLY A 77 4.17 7.76 -8.55
N SER A 78 5.03 8.77 -8.60
CA SER A 78 6.39 8.60 -9.12
C SER A 78 7.32 7.97 -8.09
N ARG A 79 8.40 7.33 -8.58
CA ARG A 79 9.42 6.73 -7.73
C ARG A 79 10.16 7.76 -6.85
N ALA A 80 10.18 9.03 -7.26
CA ALA A 80 10.80 10.12 -6.53
C ALA A 80 9.84 10.83 -5.56
N SER A 81 8.54 10.54 -5.63
CA SER A 81 7.53 11.15 -4.75
C SER A 81 7.66 10.65 -3.31
N GLU A 82 7.12 11.41 -2.38
CA GLU A 82 7.08 11.02 -0.97
C GLU A 82 6.12 9.87 -0.69
N ARG A 83 5.18 9.61 -1.61
CA ARG A 83 4.26 8.47 -1.58
C ARG A 83 4.22 7.82 -2.96
N GLN A 84 4.46 6.52 -2.99
CA GLN A 84 4.22 5.67 -4.15
C GLN A 84 3.42 4.44 -3.70
N ILE A 85 2.38 4.11 -4.43
CA ILE A 85 1.60 2.90 -4.24
C ILE A 85 2.00 1.91 -5.33
N ARG A 86 2.19 0.65 -4.97
CA ARG A 86 2.44 -0.46 -5.87
C ARG A 86 1.50 -1.60 -5.56
N MET A 87 0.84 -2.13 -6.55
CA MET A 87 0.09 -3.39 -6.46
C MET A 87 0.64 -4.37 -7.48
N TYR A 88 0.91 -5.60 -7.05
CA TYR A 88 1.51 -6.59 -7.95
C TYR A 88 1.09 -8.02 -7.62
N ASN A 89 1.13 -8.86 -8.66
CA ASN A 89 0.88 -10.29 -8.54
C ASN A 89 2.01 -10.96 -7.75
N LYS A 90 1.75 -11.19 -6.47
CA LYS A 90 2.72 -11.76 -5.53
C LYS A 90 2.92 -13.26 -5.77
N LYS A 91 1.86 -13.98 -6.18
CA LYS A 91 1.96 -15.40 -6.56
C LYS A 91 2.98 -15.57 -7.67
N LEU A 92 2.83 -14.82 -8.75
CA LEU A 92 3.73 -14.85 -9.90
C LEU A 92 5.18 -14.46 -9.51
N GLU A 93 5.35 -13.48 -8.61
CA GLU A 93 6.68 -13.11 -8.09
C GLU A 93 7.33 -14.27 -7.34
N GLN A 94 6.59 -14.99 -6.47
CA GLN A 94 7.11 -16.14 -5.73
C GLN A 94 7.47 -17.30 -6.67
N GLU A 95 6.62 -17.60 -7.64
CA GLU A 95 6.87 -18.63 -8.66
C GLU A 95 8.14 -18.33 -9.47
N ARG A 96 8.32 -17.09 -9.94
CA ARG A 96 9.55 -16.66 -10.64
C ARG A 96 10.81 -16.79 -9.77
N LYS A 97 10.66 -16.60 -8.46
CA LYS A 97 11.75 -16.80 -7.49
C LYS A 97 11.92 -18.29 -7.07
N ARG A 98 11.17 -19.20 -7.66
CA ARG A 98 11.15 -20.63 -7.33
C ARG A 98 10.86 -20.90 -5.84
N LYS A 99 10.03 -20.08 -5.22
CA LYS A 99 9.57 -20.28 -3.85
C LYS A 99 8.29 -21.10 -3.85
N VAL A 100 8.09 -21.85 -2.76
CA VAL A 100 6.86 -22.62 -2.58
C VAL A 100 5.71 -21.66 -2.35
N VAL A 101 4.66 -21.80 -3.18
CA VAL A 101 3.37 -21.14 -3.00
C VAL A 101 2.39 -22.20 -2.49
N PRO A 102 1.63 -21.94 -1.41
CA PRO A 102 0.62 -22.88 -0.94
C PRO A 102 -0.39 -23.18 -2.06
N LYS A 103 -0.76 -24.46 -2.21
CA LYS A 103 -1.61 -24.92 -3.32
C LYS A 103 -3.05 -24.44 -3.22
N GLU A 104 -3.49 -24.14 -2.02
CA GLU A 104 -4.81 -23.64 -1.66
C GLU A 104 -5.03 -22.17 -2.04
N ILE A 105 -3.96 -21.42 -2.36
CA ILE A 105 -4.06 -20.02 -2.78
C ILE A 105 -4.27 -19.94 -4.29
N ASP A 106 -5.46 -19.51 -4.70
CA ASP A 106 -5.79 -19.30 -6.11
C ASP A 106 -5.17 -18.03 -6.67
N THR A 107 -5.33 -16.91 -5.97
CA THR A 107 -4.73 -15.63 -6.33
C THR A 107 -4.01 -15.03 -5.13
N TRP A 108 -2.91 -14.33 -5.40
CA TRP A 108 -2.16 -13.64 -4.37
C TRP A 108 -1.58 -12.34 -4.94
N TRP A 109 -2.18 -11.25 -4.56
CA TRP A 109 -1.71 -9.91 -4.85
C TRP A 109 -1.12 -9.26 -3.62
N ARG A 110 -0.28 -8.25 -3.81
CA ARG A 110 0.25 -7.44 -2.72
C ARG A 110 0.12 -5.97 -3.05
N LEU A 111 -0.47 -5.24 -2.11
CA LEU A 111 -0.51 -3.79 -2.10
C LEU A 111 0.63 -3.29 -1.21
N GLU A 112 1.50 -2.45 -1.74
CA GLU A 112 2.61 -1.84 -1.00
C GLU A 112 2.50 -0.32 -1.06
N LEU A 113 2.58 0.31 0.10
CA LEU A 113 2.75 1.74 0.28
C LEU A 113 4.21 2.03 0.57
N GLN A 114 4.86 2.78 -0.29
CA GLN A 114 6.20 3.30 -0.04
C GLN A 114 6.11 4.76 0.34
N LEU A 115 6.45 5.06 1.60
CA LEU A 115 6.42 6.40 2.18
C LEU A 115 7.84 6.90 2.41
N ARG A 116 8.08 8.19 2.19
CA ARG A 116 9.40 8.81 2.36
C ARG A 116 9.27 10.14 3.06
N ARG A 117 10.38 10.56 3.71
CA ARG A 117 10.50 11.84 4.43
C ARG A 117 9.40 12.00 5.49
N GLY A 118 8.76 13.15 5.58
CA GLY A 118 7.69 13.41 6.54
C GLY A 118 6.53 12.42 6.47
N LYS A 119 6.20 11.92 5.27
CA LYS A 119 5.15 10.90 5.11
C LYS A 119 5.51 9.55 5.73
N ALA A 120 6.81 9.24 5.89
CA ALA A 120 7.22 8.03 6.60
C ALA A 120 7.00 8.15 8.12
N THR A 121 7.13 9.36 8.68
CA THR A 121 6.80 9.63 10.09
C THR A 121 5.29 9.49 10.34
N ASP A 122 4.48 10.01 9.41
CA ASP A 122 3.02 9.99 9.50
C ASP A 122 2.40 8.72 8.87
N TRP A 123 3.15 7.63 8.81
CA TRP A 123 2.79 6.42 8.07
C TRP A 123 1.37 5.92 8.36
N HIS A 124 0.92 5.99 9.60
CA HIS A 124 -0.41 5.53 10.01
C HIS A 124 -1.53 6.30 9.28
N ALA A 125 -1.49 7.63 9.33
CA ALA A 125 -2.46 8.47 8.63
C ALA A 125 -2.35 8.29 7.10
N MET A 126 -1.14 8.11 6.58
CA MET A 126 -0.89 7.91 5.15
C MET A 126 -1.44 6.59 4.62
N VAL A 127 -1.49 5.52 5.43
CA VAL A 127 -2.14 4.26 5.04
C VAL A 127 -3.64 4.47 4.84
N HIS A 128 -4.33 5.08 5.82
CA HIS A 128 -5.76 5.38 5.70
C HIS A 128 -6.07 6.25 4.49
N GLU A 129 -5.37 7.39 4.33
CA GLU A 129 -5.53 8.28 3.17
C GLU A 129 -5.33 7.54 1.84
N SER A 130 -4.37 6.62 1.80
CA SER A 130 -4.09 5.86 0.59
C SER A 130 -5.17 4.83 0.29
N LEU A 131 -5.69 4.13 1.29
CA LEU A 131 -6.80 3.20 1.12
C LEU A 131 -8.09 3.94 0.70
N ASP A 132 -8.34 5.14 1.25
CA ASP A 132 -9.47 5.99 0.86
C ASP A 132 -9.40 6.49 -0.59
N SER A 133 -8.24 6.43 -1.21
CA SER A 133 -8.05 6.83 -2.60
C SER A 133 -8.41 5.75 -3.63
N PHE A 134 -8.66 4.52 -3.19
CA PHE A 134 -9.03 3.43 -4.09
C PHE A 134 -10.53 3.39 -4.38
N ALA A 135 -10.88 2.93 -5.57
CA ALA A 135 -12.24 2.62 -5.98
C ALA A 135 -12.26 1.46 -7.00
N SER A 136 -13.41 0.78 -7.04
CA SER A 136 -13.73 -0.23 -8.05
C SER A 136 -15.10 0.05 -8.65
N PRO A 137 -15.27 -0.11 -9.98
CA PRO A 137 -16.58 0.09 -10.64
C PRO A 137 -17.63 -0.95 -10.22
N HIS A 138 -17.23 -2.04 -9.58
CA HIS A 138 -18.15 -3.08 -9.12
C HIS A 138 -19.06 -2.66 -7.95
N TYR A 139 -18.68 -1.59 -7.24
CA TYR A 139 -19.39 -1.14 -6.02
C TYR A 139 -20.13 0.18 -6.21
N LEU A 140 -20.48 0.52 -7.45
CA LEU A 140 -21.31 1.70 -7.70
C LEU A 140 -22.77 1.42 -7.31
N PRO A 141 -23.42 2.29 -6.50
CA PRO A 141 -24.80 2.12 -6.08
C PRO A 141 -25.77 1.99 -7.26
N GLU A 142 -26.87 1.31 -7.03
CA GLU A 142 -27.88 1.11 -8.07
C GLU A 142 -28.59 2.39 -8.48
N ASP A 143 -28.70 3.36 -7.59
CA ASP A 143 -29.36 4.67 -7.83
C ASP A 143 -28.48 5.67 -8.60
N VAL A 144 -27.17 5.38 -8.79
CA VAL A 144 -26.30 6.19 -9.65
C VAL A 144 -26.80 6.14 -11.10
N LYS A 145 -27.00 7.32 -11.71
CA LYS A 145 -27.46 7.42 -13.09
C LYS A 145 -26.58 6.62 -14.04
N VAL A 146 -27.18 5.93 -15.00
CA VAL A 146 -26.46 5.09 -15.98
C VAL A 146 -25.33 5.85 -16.68
N THR A 147 -25.56 7.12 -17.05
CA THR A 147 -24.52 7.97 -17.69
C THR A 147 -23.34 8.22 -16.75
N ASP A 148 -23.59 8.41 -15.45
CA ASP A 148 -22.53 8.61 -14.47
C ASP A 148 -21.76 7.29 -14.21
N ARG A 149 -22.45 6.15 -14.18
CA ARG A 149 -21.81 4.82 -14.12
C ARG A 149 -20.88 4.58 -15.31
N MET A 150 -21.37 4.85 -16.52
CA MET A 150 -20.55 4.73 -17.74
C MET A 150 -19.31 5.62 -17.67
N MET A 151 -19.47 6.87 -17.22
CA MET A 151 -18.35 7.81 -17.09
C MET A 151 -17.35 7.34 -16.02
N ILE A 152 -17.83 6.91 -14.85
CA ILE A 152 -16.98 6.42 -13.78
C ILE A 152 -16.19 5.18 -14.23
N THR A 153 -16.87 4.21 -14.85
CA THR A 153 -16.22 3.02 -15.40
C THR A 153 -15.11 3.40 -16.39
N ALA A 154 -15.40 4.34 -17.30
CA ALA A 154 -14.38 4.81 -18.24
C ALA A 154 -13.21 5.49 -17.55
N LEU A 155 -13.44 6.35 -16.57
CA LEU A 155 -12.40 7.07 -15.82
C LEU A 155 -11.51 6.15 -14.96
N ILE A 156 -12.08 5.07 -14.43
CA ILE A 156 -11.32 4.06 -13.68
C ILE A 156 -10.51 3.17 -14.62
N THR A 157 -11.09 2.79 -15.74
CA THR A 157 -10.46 1.89 -16.72
C THR A 157 -9.35 2.58 -17.50
N GLU A 158 -9.60 3.81 -17.97
CA GLU A 158 -8.68 4.59 -18.80
C GLU A 158 -8.30 5.90 -18.12
N HIS A 159 -7.16 5.86 -17.43
CA HIS A 159 -6.67 6.98 -16.62
C HIS A 159 -6.52 8.30 -17.40
N SER A 160 -6.16 8.24 -18.69
CA SER A 160 -5.95 9.43 -19.53
C SER A 160 -7.19 10.31 -19.64
N TYR A 161 -8.39 9.76 -19.45
CA TYR A 161 -9.64 10.50 -19.50
C TYR A 161 -9.79 11.54 -18.39
N TRP A 162 -9.17 11.31 -17.21
CA TRP A 162 -9.13 12.34 -16.16
C TRP A 162 -8.52 13.65 -16.65
N GLY A 163 -7.53 13.60 -17.54
CA GLY A 163 -6.93 14.79 -18.17
C GLY A 163 -7.84 15.53 -19.13
N GLN A 164 -8.85 14.85 -19.71
CA GLN A 164 -9.67 15.34 -20.82
C GLN A 164 -11.02 15.92 -20.39
N ILE A 165 -11.53 15.56 -19.23
CA ILE A 165 -12.82 16.05 -18.72
C ILE A 165 -12.68 17.41 -18.04
N HIS A 166 -13.79 18.20 -18.05
CA HIS A 166 -13.84 19.51 -17.43
C HIS A 166 -13.65 19.43 -15.89
N ARG A 167 -13.10 20.49 -15.30
CA ARG A 167 -12.81 20.60 -13.86
C ARG A 167 -14.01 20.25 -12.97
N ASN A 168 -15.21 20.73 -13.29
CA ASN A 168 -16.41 20.46 -12.51
C ASN A 168 -16.82 18.98 -12.57
N SER A 169 -16.63 18.35 -13.73
CA SER A 169 -16.85 16.91 -13.89
C SER A 169 -15.85 16.08 -13.08
N LYS A 170 -14.58 16.51 -13.06
CA LYS A 170 -13.56 15.87 -12.19
C LYS A 170 -13.99 15.90 -10.73
N TYR A 171 -14.39 17.08 -10.25
CA TYR A 171 -14.83 17.23 -8.86
C TYR A 171 -16.02 16.32 -8.57
N LYS A 172 -17.07 16.37 -9.41
CA LYS A 172 -18.26 15.51 -9.27
C LYS A 172 -17.90 14.03 -9.16
N TYR A 173 -17.08 13.53 -10.09
CA TYR A 173 -16.78 12.10 -10.13
C TYR A 173 -15.78 11.66 -9.04
N ARG A 174 -14.89 12.55 -8.60
CA ARG A 174 -14.05 12.28 -7.42
C ARG A 174 -14.89 12.14 -6.15
N GLU A 175 -15.81 13.06 -5.92
CA GLU A 175 -16.68 13.01 -4.73
C GLU A 175 -17.58 11.79 -4.77
N LEU A 176 -18.15 11.46 -5.92
CA LEU A 176 -18.98 10.28 -6.08
C LEU A 176 -18.17 9.00 -5.80
N LEU A 177 -16.99 8.87 -6.35
CA LEU A 177 -16.09 7.72 -6.09
C LEU A 177 -15.63 7.63 -4.63
N LYS A 178 -15.38 8.76 -3.97
CA LYS A 178 -15.05 8.79 -2.55
C LYS A 178 -16.19 8.26 -1.67
N GLN A 179 -17.41 8.69 -1.95
CA GLN A 179 -18.58 8.20 -1.21
C GLN A 179 -18.75 6.70 -1.39
N GLU A 180 -18.49 6.19 -2.59
CA GLU A 180 -18.67 4.79 -2.93
C GLU A 180 -17.51 3.89 -2.48
N SER A 181 -16.28 4.41 -2.41
CA SER A 181 -15.14 3.65 -1.88
C SER A 181 -15.32 3.24 -0.41
N GLN A 182 -16.24 3.89 0.31
CA GLN A 182 -16.61 3.49 1.67
C GLN A 182 -17.40 2.18 1.71
N ASN A 183 -18.00 1.76 0.59
CA ASN A 183 -18.80 0.53 0.48
C ASN A 183 -18.03 -0.62 -0.19
N ASP A 184 -16.80 -0.40 -0.62
CA ASP A 184 -15.95 -1.43 -1.22
C ASP A 184 -15.47 -2.42 -0.16
N GLU A 185 -15.91 -3.67 -0.27
CA GLU A 185 -15.59 -4.75 0.68
C GLU A 185 -14.08 -4.95 0.82
N LEU A 186 -13.32 -4.93 -0.30
CA LEU A 186 -11.86 -5.09 -0.25
C LEU A 186 -11.22 -3.93 0.51
N THR A 187 -11.59 -2.69 0.21
CA THR A 187 -11.05 -1.52 0.90
C THR A 187 -11.37 -1.54 2.39
N ASN A 188 -12.61 -1.91 2.75
CA ASN A 188 -13.02 -2.03 4.14
C ASN A 188 -12.23 -3.12 4.87
N HIS A 189 -12.09 -4.29 4.26
CA HIS A 189 -11.27 -5.37 4.82
C HIS A 189 -9.80 -4.97 5.01
N LEU A 190 -9.20 -4.25 4.05
CA LEU A 190 -7.83 -3.75 4.17
C LEU A 190 -7.71 -2.71 5.30
N ARG A 191 -8.70 -1.84 5.49
CA ARG A 191 -8.75 -0.87 6.60
C ARG A 191 -8.85 -1.56 7.96
N GLU A 192 -9.73 -2.54 8.08
CA GLU A 192 -9.92 -3.32 9.31
C GLU A 192 -8.63 -4.06 9.67
N THR A 193 -8.07 -4.83 8.73
CA THR A 193 -6.82 -5.56 8.92
C THR A 193 -5.66 -4.63 9.32
N PHE A 194 -5.57 -3.45 8.70
CA PHE A 194 -4.56 -2.47 9.06
C PHE A 194 -4.81 -1.92 10.47
N SER A 195 -6.05 -1.56 10.80
CA SER A 195 -6.41 -1.00 12.11
C SER A 195 -6.12 -1.99 13.24
N GLU A 196 -6.42 -3.26 13.05
CA GLU A 196 -6.11 -4.33 14.01
C GLU A 196 -4.60 -4.53 14.23
N SER A 197 -3.80 -4.32 13.18
CA SER A 197 -2.35 -4.51 13.22
C SER A 197 -1.56 -3.24 13.56
N ALA A 198 -2.19 -2.07 13.54
CA ALA A 198 -1.51 -0.77 13.59
C ALA A 198 -0.71 -0.55 14.88
N ASP A 199 -1.28 -0.93 16.03
CA ASP A 199 -0.61 -0.75 17.32
C ASP A 199 0.59 -1.69 17.49
N ASP A 200 0.50 -2.92 16.98
CA ASP A 200 1.60 -3.88 17.00
C ASP A 200 2.72 -3.41 16.07
N LEU A 201 2.38 -2.98 14.86
CA LEU A 201 3.34 -2.40 13.91
C LEU A 201 4.02 -1.17 14.50
N LYS A 202 3.25 -0.31 15.18
CA LYS A 202 3.80 0.89 15.84
C LYS A 202 4.79 0.50 16.93
N ARG A 203 4.43 -0.44 17.80
CA ARG A 203 5.31 -0.92 18.86
C ARG A 203 6.59 -1.52 18.28
N GLU A 204 6.49 -2.34 17.23
CA GLU A 204 7.65 -2.90 16.56
C GLU A 204 8.57 -1.81 16.01
N LEU A 205 8.01 -0.82 15.30
CA LEU A 205 8.78 0.29 14.75
C LEU A 205 9.44 1.14 15.84
N ASP A 206 8.72 1.46 16.92
CA ASP A 206 9.24 2.24 18.03
C ASP A 206 10.46 1.55 18.68
N THR A 207 10.49 0.23 18.79
CA THR A 207 11.64 -0.49 19.32
C THR A 207 12.92 -0.35 18.46
N TRP A 208 12.78 -0.04 17.16
CA TRP A 208 13.92 0.22 16.29
C TRP A 208 14.50 1.63 16.48
N LEU A 209 13.70 2.57 16.98
CA LEU A 209 14.09 3.97 17.19
C LEU A 209 14.54 4.28 18.61
N GLN A 210 13.97 3.59 19.61
CA GLN A 210 14.19 3.87 21.03
C GLN A 210 15.30 3.00 21.66
N GLY A 211 15.74 1.96 20.96
CA GLY A 211 16.61 0.93 21.54
C GLY A 211 15.84 -0.05 22.45
N LEU A 212 16.53 -1.06 22.95
CA LEU A 212 15.97 -1.93 23.97
C LEU A 212 16.26 -1.30 25.33
N ASP A 213 15.24 -1.05 26.13
CA ASP A 213 15.44 -0.76 27.56
C ASP A 213 16.19 -1.91 28.20
N VAL A 214 17.37 -1.60 28.76
CA VAL A 214 18.28 -2.60 29.39
C VAL A 214 17.66 -3.30 30.60
N THR A 215 16.47 -2.84 31.03
CA THR A 215 15.76 -3.33 32.22
C THR A 215 14.96 -4.63 32.00
N GLU A 216 14.70 -5.05 30.76
CA GLU A 216 13.95 -6.29 30.49
C GLU A 216 14.81 -7.55 30.24
N VAL A 217 16.13 -7.46 30.28
CA VAL A 217 17.05 -8.62 30.03
C VAL A 217 17.47 -9.32 31.32
N GLY A 218 16.86 -9.03 32.44
CA GLY A 218 17.28 -9.51 33.76
C GLY A 218 16.23 -10.30 34.58
N ALA A 219 15.32 -11.02 33.91
CA ALA A 219 14.38 -11.90 34.63
C ALA A 219 14.07 -13.17 33.82
N GLU A 220 15.05 -14.08 33.77
CA GLU A 220 14.82 -15.53 33.67
C GLU A 220 16.01 -16.26 34.34
#